data_9bdcafb07f83cf1a18b37fb6a4f3a83e
#
_entry.id   9bdcafb07f83cf1a18b37fb6a4f3a83e
#
_cell.length_a   1.000
_cell.length_b   1.000
_cell.length_c   1.000
_cell.angle_alpha   90.00
_cell.angle_beta   90.00
_cell.angle_gamma   90.00
#
_symmetry.space_group_name_H-M   'P 1'
#
loop_
_entity.id
_entity.type
_entity.pdbx_description
1 polymer ?
#
loop_
_entity_poly.entity_id
_entity_poly.type
_entity_poly.pdbx_seq_one_letter_code
_entity_poly.pdbx_strand_id
1 'polypeptide(L)'
;MKTVIVTGSTSGIGLGIAENFAINGFNVVLNGLGDEKEIEATRARLDTMGAGEVIFHGANMLEPEEISDLVKSAEKKFGAIDILVPNAGIQHVEKIEDFPPAKWDAIIGINLSSAFHLIRAAMPGMKERKFGRVISIASAHGLVASPYKSAYVAAKHGMLGLIKTVALEGAEFGITANAICPGYVETPLVSGQIADTAKARNMSEEDVVTEVILKAQPTKQFVQVGQIAALALYLSSEQAAQITGAALPMDGGWTAQ
;
A
#
# COMPACT_ATOMS: atom_id res chain seq x y z
N MET A 1 -23.24 -2.70 -3.39
CA MET A 1 -22.06 -1.83 -3.61
C MET A 1 -20.87 -2.49 -2.93
N LYS A 2 -19.72 -2.56 -3.58
CA LYS A 2 -18.52 -3.19 -2.97
C LYS A 2 -17.80 -2.22 -2.05
N THR A 3 -17.15 -2.73 -1.02
CA THR A 3 -16.43 -1.94 -0.01
C THR A 3 -14.94 -2.22 -0.05
N VAL A 4 -14.13 -1.15 -0.05
CA VAL A 4 -12.67 -1.20 0.00
C VAL A 4 -12.12 -0.55 1.27
N ILE A 5 -11.16 -1.19 1.91
CA ILE A 5 -10.32 -0.57 2.95
C ILE A 5 -8.96 -0.25 2.33
N VAL A 6 -8.52 1.02 2.43
CA VAL A 6 -7.19 1.45 1.98
C VAL A 6 -6.42 2.00 3.18
N THR A 7 -5.38 1.30 3.62
CA THR A 7 -4.55 1.78 4.73
C THR A 7 -3.54 2.82 4.26
N GLY A 8 -3.23 3.81 5.12
CA GLY A 8 -2.34 4.92 4.74
C GLY A 8 -2.89 5.76 3.58
N SER A 9 -4.19 6.04 3.58
CA SER A 9 -4.91 6.71 2.49
C SER A 9 -5.20 8.19 2.73
N THR A 10 -4.56 8.81 3.71
CA THR A 10 -4.64 10.27 3.93
C THR A 10 -3.73 11.07 2.99
N SER A 11 -2.81 10.42 2.27
CA SER A 11 -1.88 11.06 1.34
C SER A 11 -1.32 10.09 0.28
N GLY A 12 -0.61 10.61 -0.70
CA GLY A 12 0.21 9.85 -1.65
C GLY A 12 -0.54 8.77 -2.42
N ILE A 13 0.08 7.58 -2.54
CA ILE A 13 -0.46 6.45 -3.31
C ILE A 13 -1.82 6.01 -2.75
N GLY A 14 -1.92 5.86 -1.43
CA GLY A 14 -3.16 5.41 -0.78
C GLY A 14 -4.33 6.34 -1.03
N LEU A 15 -4.11 7.65 -0.99
CA LEU A 15 -5.13 8.65 -1.30
C LEU A 15 -5.59 8.53 -2.76
N GLY A 16 -4.66 8.46 -3.72
CA GLY A 16 -5.06 8.33 -5.13
C GLY A 16 -5.78 7.02 -5.45
N ILE A 17 -5.44 5.93 -4.75
CA ILE A 17 -6.20 4.67 -4.84
C ILE A 17 -7.61 4.86 -4.28
N ALA A 18 -7.74 5.46 -3.09
CA ALA A 18 -9.03 5.73 -2.45
C ALA A 18 -9.92 6.63 -3.33
N GLU A 19 -9.36 7.68 -3.93
CA GLU A 19 -10.05 8.55 -4.89
C GLU A 19 -10.57 7.76 -6.10
N ASN A 20 -9.74 6.91 -6.68
CA ASN A 20 -10.14 6.13 -7.85
C ASN A 20 -11.29 5.16 -7.52
N PHE A 21 -11.25 4.51 -6.35
CA PHE A 21 -12.36 3.67 -5.90
C PHE A 21 -13.63 4.48 -5.63
N ALA A 22 -13.52 5.64 -4.98
CA ALA A 22 -14.67 6.53 -4.71
C ALA A 22 -15.35 6.98 -6.02
N ILE A 23 -14.58 7.47 -7.01
CA ILE A 23 -15.09 7.87 -8.34
C ILE A 23 -15.83 6.71 -9.02
N ASN A 24 -15.37 5.48 -8.84
CA ASN A 24 -15.98 4.29 -9.42
C ASN A 24 -17.12 3.70 -8.56
N GLY A 25 -17.62 4.43 -7.57
CA GLY A 25 -18.83 4.12 -6.84
C GLY A 25 -18.68 3.05 -5.75
N PHE A 26 -17.48 2.83 -5.23
CA PHE A 26 -17.24 1.94 -4.10
C PHE A 26 -17.49 2.66 -2.77
N ASN A 27 -17.90 1.92 -1.75
CA ASN A 27 -17.73 2.38 -0.38
C ASN A 27 -16.24 2.33 -0.04
N VAL A 28 -15.72 3.41 0.55
CA VAL A 28 -14.29 3.53 0.85
C VAL A 28 -14.07 3.78 2.33
N VAL A 29 -13.21 2.98 2.93
CA VAL A 29 -12.73 3.19 4.29
C VAL A 29 -11.32 3.75 4.21
N LEU A 30 -11.20 5.04 4.57
CA LEU A 30 -9.91 5.70 4.70
C LEU A 30 -9.28 5.35 6.05
N ASN A 31 -7.97 5.25 6.05
CA ASN A 31 -7.17 5.10 7.26
C ASN A 31 -5.84 5.84 7.12
N GLY A 32 -5.34 6.39 8.18
CA GLY A 32 -4.04 7.07 8.23
C GLY A 32 -3.92 7.97 9.43
N LEU A 33 -2.82 8.70 9.48
CA LEU A 33 -2.54 9.70 10.50
C LEU A 33 -2.51 11.09 9.84
N GLY A 34 -2.72 12.14 10.62
CA GLY A 34 -2.66 13.52 10.15
C GLY A 34 -3.52 14.46 11.00
N ASP A 35 -3.67 15.69 10.53
CA ASP A 35 -4.57 16.67 11.13
C ASP A 35 -6.03 16.25 10.89
N GLU A 36 -6.85 16.26 11.93
CA GLU A 36 -8.25 15.80 11.87
C GLU A 36 -9.09 16.61 10.88
N LYS A 37 -8.83 17.91 10.76
CA LYS A 37 -9.58 18.78 9.83
C LYS A 37 -9.22 18.49 8.37
N GLU A 38 -7.93 18.23 8.10
CA GLU A 38 -7.48 17.85 6.76
C GLU A 38 -8.00 16.47 6.35
N ILE A 39 -8.02 15.53 7.30
CA ILE A 39 -8.58 14.19 7.10
C ILE A 39 -10.06 14.29 6.79
N GLU A 40 -10.84 15.06 7.59
CA GLU A 40 -12.28 15.22 7.35
C GLU A 40 -12.57 15.97 6.05
N ALA A 41 -11.79 16.99 5.71
CA ALA A 41 -11.93 17.68 4.42
C ALA A 41 -11.67 16.71 3.24
N THR A 42 -10.67 15.84 3.37
CA THR A 42 -10.38 14.80 2.37
C THR A 42 -11.53 13.79 2.29
N ARG A 43 -11.99 13.26 3.41
CA ARG A 43 -13.12 12.34 3.47
C ARG A 43 -14.36 12.93 2.81
N ALA A 44 -14.75 14.15 3.21
CA ALA A 44 -15.93 14.84 2.67
C ALA A 44 -15.82 15.10 1.17
N ARG A 45 -14.64 15.45 0.68
CA ARG A 45 -14.37 15.61 -0.76
C ARG A 45 -14.57 14.29 -1.51
N LEU A 46 -14.00 13.20 -1.02
CA LEU A 46 -14.12 11.88 -1.66
C LEU A 46 -15.56 11.38 -1.66
N ASP A 47 -16.31 11.63 -0.59
CA ASP A 47 -17.70 11.23 -0.41
C ASP A 47 -18.64 11.84 -1.48
N THR A 48 -18.22 12.94 -2.12
CA THR A 48 -18.97 13.58 -3.22
C THR A 48 -18.55 13.10 -4.62
N MET A 49 -17.56 12.22 -4.75
CA MET A 49 -17.00 11.83 -6.04
C MET A 49 -17.73 10.70 -6.75
N GLY A 50 -18.50 9.89 -6.01
CA GLY A 50 -19.21 8.74 -6.57
C GLY A 50 -20.48 8.41 -5.79
N ALA A 51 -21.03 7.23 -6.07
CA ALA A 51 -22.27 6.77 -5.44
C ALA A 51 -22.06 6.06 -4.09
N GLY A 52 -20.81 5.71 -3.75
CA GLY A 52 -20.45 5.06 -2.50
C GLY A 52 -20.25 6.04 -1.35
N GLU A 53 -20.33 5.55 -0.12
CA GLU A 53 -20.06 6.34 1.09
C GLU A 53 -18.59 6.23 1.46
N VAL A 54 -17.97 7.34 1.90
CA VAL A 54 -16.58 7.38 2.36
C VAL A 54 -16.53 7.65 3.86
N ILE A 55 -15.93 6.73 4.62
CA ILE A 55 -15.69 6.89 6.06
C ILE A 55 -14.20 6.90 6.36
N PHE A 56 -13.85 7.38 7.54
CA PHE A 56 -12.48 7.35 8.07
C PHE A 56 -12.42 6.55 9.36
N HIS A 57 -11.33 5.79 9.54
CA HIS A 57 -11.01 5.09 10.79
C HIS A 57 -9.54 5.29 11.15
N GLY A 58 -9.28 5.85 12.32
CA GLY A 58 -7.95 6.27 12.78
C GLY A 58 -7.06 5.17 13.35
N ALA A 59 -7.28 3.90 13.01
CA ALA A 59 -6.48 2.78 13.54
C ALA A 59 -4.97 2.98 13.34
N ASN A 60 -4.22 2.80 14.42
CA ASN A 60 -2.76 2.75 14.39
C ASN A 60 -2.30 1.40 13.81
N MET A 61 -1.53 1.44 12.74
CA MET A 61 -1.03 0.23 12.07
C MET A 61 0.04 -0.54 12.86
N LEU A 62 0.44 -0.07 14.04
CA LEU A 62 1.26 -0.83 14.99
C LEU A 62 0.43 -1.62 16.01
N GLU A 63 -0.89 -1.37 16.08
CA GLU A 63 -1.77 -1.95 17.10
C GLU A 63 -2.73 -2.98 16.45
N PRO A 64 -2.50 -4.29 16.64
CA PRO A 64 -3.31 -5.35 16.04
C PRO A 64 -4.80 -5.28 16.37
N GLU A 65 -5.13 -4.86 17.59
CA GLU A 65 -6.50 -4.69 18.06
C GLU A 65 -7.23 -3.57 17.32
N GLU A 66 -6.55 -2.44 17.09
CA GLU A 66 -7.13 -1.31 16.32
C GLU A 66 -7.33 -1.68 14.85
N ILE A 67 -6.40 -2.46 14.27
CA ILE A 67 -6.57 -3.00 12.90
C ILE A 67 -7.77 -3.95 12.83
N SER A 68 -7.96 -4.79 13.84
CA SER A 68 -9.13 -5.65 13.93
C SER A 68 -10.44 -4.84 14.07
N ASP A 69 -10.42 -3.76 14.86
CA ASP A 69 -11.56 -2.87 15.03
C ASP A 69 -11.90 -2.12 13.74
N LEU A 70 -10.89 -1.66 12.98
CA LEU A 70 -11.09 -1.08 11.66
C LEU A 70 -11.92 -2.00 10.74
N VAL A 71 -11.56 -3.29 10.66
CA VAL A 71 -12.28 -4.26 9.84
C VAL A 71 -13.71 -4.46 10.36
N LYS A 72 -13.88 -4.71 11.65
CA LYS A 72 -15.19 -4.93 12.28
C LYS A 72 -16.11 -3.72 12.13
N SER A 73 -15.58 -2.52 12.32
CA SER A 73 -16.34 -1.27 12.17
C SER A 73 -16.80 -1.07 10.73
N ALA A 74 -15.94 -1.37 9.75
CA ALA A 74 -16.28 -1.31 8.33
C ALA A 74 -17.31 -2.39 7.95
N GLU A 75 -17.19 -3.62 8.44
CA GLU A 75 -18.18 -4.68 8.24
C GLU A 75 -19.52 -4.35 8.88
N LYS A 76 -19.53 -3.79 10.08
CA LYS A 76 -20.75 -3.32 10.76
C LYS A 76 -21.45 -2.21 9.96
N LYS A 77 -20.68 -1.30 9.36
CA LYS A 77 -21.22 -0.17 8.59
C LYS A 77 -21.75 -0.60 7.23
N PHE A 78 -21.01 -1.42 6.49
CA PHE A 78 -21.27 -1.72 5.09
C PHE A 78 -21.74 -3.16 4.83
N GLY A 79 -21.73 -4.01 5.85
CA GLY A 79 -22.14 -5.42 5.76
C GLY A 79 -21.04 -6.36 5.28
N ALA A 80 -20.07 -5.87 4.50
CA ALA A 80 -19.00 -6.69 3.94
C ALA A 80 -17.78 -5.87 3.59
N ILE A 81 -16.60 -6.50 3.64
CA ILE A 81 -15.35 -5.98 3.05
C ILE A 81 -14.99 -6.85 1.85
N ASP A 82 -14.97 -6.24 0.68
CA ASP A 82 -14.71 -6.94 -0.58
C ASP A 82 -13.25 -6.81 -1.02
N ILE A 83 -12.63 -5.66 -0.72
CA ILE A 83 -11.29 -5.32 -1.19
C ILE A 83 -10.46 -4.81 -0.02
N LEU A 84 -9.24 -5.31 0.10
CA LEU A 84 -8.21 -4.78 0.98
C LEU A 84 -7.07 -4.20 0.17
N VAL A 85 -6.66 -2.99 0.49
CA VAL A 85 -5.44 -2.38 -0.04
C VAL A 85 -4.47 -2.06 1.10
N PRO A 86 -3.66 -3.05 1.55
CA PRO A 86 -2.55 -2.80 2.46
C PRO A 86 -1.53 -1.89 1.77
N ASN A 87 -1.53 -0.60 2.15
CA ASN A 87 -0.68 0.43 1.54
C ASN A 87 0.15 1.20 2.58
N ALA A 88 -0.31 1.28 3.83
CA ALA A 88 0.41 1.99 4.87
C ALA A 88 1.90 1.59 4.91
N GLY A 89 2.77 2.57 5.03
CA GLY A 89 4.21 2.32 5.04
C GLY A 89 5.02 3.54 5.43
N ILE A 90 6.13 3.26 6.09
CA ILE A 90 7.15 4.25 6.46
C ILE A 90 8.53 3.82 5.97
N GLN A 91 9.46 4.74 5.95
CA GLN A 91 10.83 4.53 5.48
C GLN A 91 11.82 5.20 6.44
N HIS A 92 13.00 4.61 6.53
CA HIS A 92 14.20 5.21 7.10
C HIS A 92 15.41 4.79 6.27
N VAL A 93 16.33 5.71 6.04
CA VAL A 93 17.55 5.50 5.23
C VAL A 93 18.75 5.63 6.17
N GLU A 94 19.46 4.52 6.39
CA GLU A 94 20.65 4.49 7.24
C GLU A 94 21.51 3.25 6.91
N LYS A 95 22.80 3.30 7.20
CA LYS A 95 23.71 2.15 7.10
C LYS A 95 23.26 1.05 8.06
N ILE A 96 23.57 -0.21 7.71
CA ILE A 96 23.10 -1.35 8.53
C ILE A 96 23.67 -1.33 9.96
N GLU A 97 24.93 -0.92 10.10
CA GLU A 97 25.61 -0.83 11.39
C GLU A 97 25.05 0.30 12.28
N ASP A 98 24.51 1.35 11.69
CA ASP A 98 23.98 2.54 12.35
C ASP A 98 22.43 2.55 12.41
N PHE A 99 21.77 1.54 11.84
CA PHE A 99 20.32 1.50 11.70
C PHE A 99 19.63 1.37 13.07
N PRO A 100 18.81 2.35 13.52
CA PRO A 100 18.21 2.30 14.85
C PRO A 100 17.23 1.13 14.99
N PRO A 101 17.36 0.24 16.00
CA PRO A 101 16.45 -0.90 16.20
C PRO A 101 14.97 -0.50 16.25
N ALA A 102 14.63 0.59 16.94
CA ALA A 102 13.25 1.06 16.99
C ALA A 102 12.67 1.46 15.63
N LYS A 103 13.51 1.96 14.70
CA LYS A 103 13.08 2.24 13.33
C LYS A 103 12.89 0.97 12.52
N TRP A 104 13.75 -0.03 12.75
CA TRP A 104 13.58 -1.36 12.18
C TRP A 104 12.23 -1.96 12.59
N ASP A 105 11.96 -2.02 13.91
CA ASP A 105 10.73 -2.61 14.44
C ASP A 105 9.48 -1.88 13.92
N ALA A 106 9.49 -0.55 13.90
CA ALA A 106 8.39 0.25 13.36
C ALA A 106 8.16 -0.02 11.86
N ILE A 107 9.23 -0.14 11.06
CA ILE A 107 9.10 -0.42 9.62
C ILE A 107 8.54 -1.83 9.39
N ILE A 108 9.02 -2.84 10.09
CA ILE A 108 8.48 -4.20 10.00
C ILE A 108 7.02 -4.23 10.47
N GLY A 109 6.71 -3.56 11.58
CA GLY A 109 5.35 -3.45 12.13
C GLY A 109 4.38 -2.87 11.12
N ILE A 110 4.69 -1.68 10.58
CA ILE A 110 3.78 -0.95 9.69
C ILE A 110 3.78 -1.54 8.27
N ASN A 111 4.96 -1.83 7.70
CA ASN A 111 5.02 -2.19 6.28
C ASN A 111 4.74 -3.67 6.00
N LEU A 112 4.73 -4.54 7.02
CA LEU A 112 4.51 -5.98 6.86
C LEU A 112 3.47 -6.54 7.84
N SER A 113 3.71 -6.39 9.16
CA SER A 113 2.83 -7.01 10.17
C SER A 113 1.40 -6.46 10.12
N SER A 114 1.23 -5.16 9.86
CA SER A 114 -0.08 -4.54 9.72
C SER A 114 -0.91 -5.19 8.60
N ALA A 115 -0.29 -5.48 7.46
CA ALA A 115 -0.96 -6.15 6.34
C ALA A 115 -1.42 -7.56 6.72
N PHE A 116 -0.58 -8.31 7.46
CA PHE A 116 -0.98 -9.60 7.99
C PHE A 116 -2.21 -9.47 8.91
N HIS A 117 -2.21 -8.54 9.86
CA HIS A 117 -3.33 -8.33 10.78
C HIS A 117 -4.60 -7.91 10.06
N LEU A 118 -4.51 -7.02 9.07
CA LEU A 118 -5.63 -6.59 8.24
C LEU A 118 -6.24 -7.74 7.45
N ILE A 119 -5.42 -8.53 6.77
CA ILE A 119 -5.85 -9.69 5.98
C ILE A 119 -6.45 -10.74 6.90
N ARG A 120 -5.79 -11.07 8.02
CA ARG A 120 -6.28 -12.03 9.01
C ARG A 120 -7.68 -11.68 9.52
N ALA A 121 -7.94 -10.40 9.76
CA ALA A 121 -9.23 -9.94 10.27
C ALA A 121 -10.37 -10.07 9.24
N ALA A 122 -10.11 -9.77 7.95
CA ALA A 122 -11.14 -9.78 6.91
C ALA A 122 -11.31 -11.14 6.21
N MET A 123 -10.30 -12.00 6.24
CA MET A 123 -10.28 -13.27 5.50
C MET A 123 -11.49 -14.20 5.82
N PRO A 124 -11.94 -14.36 7.09
CA PRO A 124 -13.09 -15.22 7.38
C PRO A 124 -14.36 -14.77 6.64
N GLY A 125 -14.70 -13.50 6.66
CA GLY A 125 -15.84 -12.95 5.95
C GLY A 125 -15.70 -13.07 4.43
N MET A 126 -14.51 -12.85 3.87
CA MET A 126 -14.26 -13.05 2.44
C MET A 126 -14.45 -14.54 2.04
N LYS A 127 -13.96 -15.50 2.83
CA LYS A 127 -14.13 -16.94 2.58
C LYS A 127 -15.60 -17.35 2.63
N GLU A 128 -16.36 -16.87 3.60
CA GLU A 128 -17.80 -17.14 3.73
C GLU A 128 -18.59 -16.66 2.49
N ARG A 129 -18.29 -15.48 2.00
CA ARG A 129 -18.94 -14.89 0.81
C ARG A 129 -18.38 -15.43 -0.52
N LYS A 130 -17.29 -16.19 -0.49
CA LYS A 130 -16.57 -16.71 -1.67
C LYS A 130 -16.14 -15.59 -2.63
N PHE A 131 -15.74 -14.46 -2.07
CA PHE A 131 -15.26 -13.29 -2.80
C PHE A 131 -14.32 -12.46 -1.93
N GLY A 132 -13.18 -12.08 -2.50
CA GLY A 132 -12.24 -11.15 -1.90
C GLY A 132 -11.14 -10.74 -2.86
N ARG A 133 -10.62 -9.52 -2.68
CA ARG A 133 -9.48 -8.98 -3.45
C ARG A 133 -8.49 -8.34 -2.48
N VAL A 134 -7.30 -8.89 -2.40
CA VAL A 134 -6.20 -8.32 -1.63
C VAL A 134 -5.17 -7.74 -2.60
N ILE A 135 -4.95 -6.43 -2.55
CA ILE A 135 -4.09 -5.71 -3.49
C ILE A 135 -3.07 -4.93 -2.67
N SER A 136 -1.95 -5.54 -2.35
CA SER A 136 -0.91 -4.92 -1.54
C SER A 136 -0.06 -3.95 -2.35
N ILE A 137 0.24 -2.78 -1.78
CA ILE A 137 1.24 -1.86 -2.33
C ILE A 137 2.61 -2.23 -1.75
N ALA A 138 3.31 -3.09 -2.51
CA ALA A 138 4.67 -3.48 -2.18
C ALA A 138 5.68 -2.39 -2.63
N SER A 139 6.63 -2.75 -3.45
CA SER A 139 7.66 -1.86 -4.04
C SER A 139 8.51 -2.67 -5.02
N ALA A 140 9.21 -2.03 -5.93
CA ALA A 140 10.36 -2.62 -6.63
C ALA A 140 11.39 -3.18 -5.63
N HIS A 141 11.50 -2.57 -4.45
CA HIS A 141 12.32 -3.08 -3.33
C HIS A 141 11.76 -4.37 -2.67
N GLY A 142 10.68 -4.91 -3.13
CA GLY A 142 10.26 -6.28 -2.83
C GLY A 142 10.86 -7.32 -3.79
N LEU A 143 11.40 -6.86 -4.93
CA LEU A 143 12.00 -7.69 -5.99
C LEU A 143 13.52 -7.56 -6.04
N VAL A 144 14.05 -6.37 -5.74
CA VAL A 144 15.47 -6.05 -5.70
C VAL A 144 15.82 -5.27 -4.43
N ALA A 145 17.11 -5.18 -4.11
CA ALA A 145 17.56 -4.43 -2.94
C ALA A 145 18.22 -3.09 -3.32
N SER A 146 18.36 -2.21 -2.34
CA SER A 146 19.18 -1.01 -2.39
C SER A 146 19.92 -0.82 -1.07
N PRO A 147 21.13 -0.26 -1.08
CA PRO A 147 21.86 0.08 0.15
C PRO A 147 21.03 1.05 1.01
N TYR A 148 21.30 1.04 2.31
CA TYR A 148 20.74 1.94 3.32
C TYR A 148 19.23 1.77 3.61
N LYS A 149 18.58 0.71 3.10
CA LYS A 149 17.12 0.48 3.22
C LYS A 149 16.80 -0.91 3.79
N SER A 150 17.63 -1.42 4.71
CA SER A 150 17.57 -2.81 5.19
C SER A 150 16.18 -3.23 5.66
N ALA A 151 15.57 -2.48 6.59
CA ALA A 151 14.24 -2.80 7.13
C ALA A 151 13.13 -2.73 6.06
N TYR A 152 13.17 -1.69 5.19
CA TYR A 152 12.19 -1.53 4.14
C TYR A 152 12.25 -2.65 3.11
N VAL A 153 13.46 -2.98 2.64
CA VAL A 153 13.70 -4.09 1.70
C VAL A 153 13.22 -5.41 2.30
N ALA A 154 13.57 -5.69 3.57
CA ALA A 154 13.12 -6.89 4.26
C ALA A 154 11.59 -6.96 4.35
N ALA A 155 10.94 -5.86 4.76
CA ALA A 155 9.47 -5.79 4.85
C ALA A 155 8.80 -6.01 3.50
N LYS A 156 9.30 -5.38 2.42
CA LYS A 156 8.69 -5.47 1.09
C LYS A 156 8.91 -6.84 0.42
N HIS A 157 10.06 -7.50 0.67
CA HIS A 157 10.25 -8.91 0.29
C HIS A 157 9.32 -9.84 1.08
N GLY A 158 9.21 -9.64 2.41
CA GLY A 158 8.27 -10.38 3.26
C GLY A 158 6.82 -10.23 2.81
N MET A 159 6.44 -9.02 2.35
CA MET A 159 5.11 -8.76 1.81
C MET A 159 4.80 -9.64 0.59
N LEU A 160 5.73 -9.83 -0.34
CA LEU A 160 5.52 -10.70 -1.49
C LEU A 160 5.33 -12.17 -1.06
N GLY A 161 6.04 -12.63 -0.04
CA GLY A 161 5.86 -13.94 0.56
C GLY A 161 4.46 -14.10 1.17
N LEU A 162 4.04 -13.12 1.98
CA LEU A 162 2.71 -13.09 2.59
C LEU A 162 1.61 -13.15 1.52
N ILE A 163 1.68 -12.32 0.49
CA ILE A 163 0.68 -12.25 -0.59
C ILE A 163 0.58 -13.57 -1.36
N LYS A 164 1.70 -14.24 -1.65
CA LYS A 164 1.69 -15.57 -2.29
C LYS A 164 0.98 -16.61 -1.43
N THR A 165 1.23 -16.62 -0.12
CA THR A 165 0.56 -17.54 0.82
C THR A 165 -0.94 -17.26 0.87
N VAL A 166 -1.35 -16.00 1.00
CA VAL A 166 -2.76 -15.60 1.02
C VAL A 166 -3.46 -15.97 -0.29
N ALA A 167 -2.78 -15.82 -1.44
CA ALA A 167 -3.31 -16.23 -2.74
C ALA A 167 -3.64 -17.72 -2.79
N LEU A 168 -2.75 -18.57 -2.29
CA LEU A 168 -2.96 -20.04 -2.25
C LEU A 168 -4.08 -20.43 -1.28
N GLU A 169 -4.12 -19.82 -0.09
CA GLU A 169 -5.14 -20.12 0.93
C GLU A 169 -6.54 -19.57 0.56
N GLY A 170 -6.60 -18.57 -0.31
CA GLY A 170 -7.83 -17.92 -0.75
C GLY A 170 -8.41 -18.47 -2.05
N ALA A 171 -7.61 -19.18 -2.87
CA ALA A 171 -7.96 -19.54 -4.25
C ALA A 171 -9.29 -20.30 -4.38
N GLU A 172 -9.51 -21.33 -3.57
CA GLU A 172 -10.72 -22.14 -3.60
C GLU A 172 -11.98 -21.37 -3.13
N PHE A 173 -11.77 -20.20 -2.52
CA PHE A 173 -12.84 -19.33 -2.03
C PHE A 173 -13.08 -18.12 -2.95
N GLY A 174 -12.55 -18.12 -4.17
CA GLY A 174 -12.71 -17.00 -5.10
C GLY A 174 -11.98 -15.71 -4.68
N ILE A 175 -11.02 -15.82 -3.76
CA ILE A 175 -10.20 -14.72 -3.28
C ILE A 175 -8.91 -14.65 -4.09
N THR A 176 -8.55 -13.45 -4.59
CA THR A 176 -7.24 -13.21 -5.19
C THR A 176 -6.40 -12.31 -4.31
N ALA A 177 -5.09 -12.53 -4.30
CA ALA A 177 -4.14 -11.69 -3.59
C ALA A 177 -2.94 -11.38 -4.49
N ASN A 178 -2.67 -10.09 -4.72
CA ASN A 178 -1.62 -9.63 -5.60
C ASN A 178 -0.87 -8.46 -4.97
N ALA A 179 0.37 -8.24 -5.41
CA ALA A 179 1.19 -7.12 -5.00
C ALA A 179 1.51 -6.23 -6.20
N ILE A 180 1.18 -4.95 -6.13
CA ILE A 180 1.72 -3.95 -7.05
C ILE A 180 3.09 -3.54 -6.51
N CYS A 181 4.10 -3.51 -7.37
CA CYS A 181 5.48 -3.21 -7.02
C CYS A 181 5.94 -1.92 -7.73
N PRO A 182 5.55 -0.72 -7.21
CA PRO A 182 5.95 0.52 -7.83
C PRO A 182 7.46 0.75 -7.70
N GLY A 183 8.05 1.41 -8.70
CA GLY A 183 9.31 2.09 -8.56
C GLY A 183 9.18 3.37 -7.74
N TYR A 184 9.92 4.40 -8.10
CA TYR A 184 9.78 5.69 -7.44
C TYR A 184 8.55 6.45 -7.94
N VAL A 185 7.73 6.87 -6.98
CA VAL A 185 6.48 7.62 -7.20
C VAL A 185 6.65 8.99 -6.54
N GLU A 186 6.31 10.06 -7.22
CA GLU A 186 6.39 11.41 -6.65
C GLU A 186 5.33 11.57 -5.53
N THR A 187 5.78 11.42 -4.29
CA THR A 187 4.94 11.45 -3.09
C THR A 187 5.70 12.08 -1.93
N PRO A 188 5.03 12.55 -0.87
CA PRO A 188 5.71 13.04 0.33
C PRO A 188 6.73 12.04 0.92
N LEU A 189 6.45 10.74 0.83
CA LEU A 189 7.39 9.70 1.27
C LEU A 189 8.69 9.73 0.46
N VAL A 190 8.63 9.89 -0.85
CA VAL A 190 9.82 9.94 -1.72
C VAL A 190 10.56 11.24 -1.55
N SER A 191 9.85 12.37 -1.41
CA SER A 191 10.49 13.67 -1.12
C SER A 191 11.32 13.62 0.17
N GLY A 192 10.80 13.01 1.23
CA GLY A 192 11.56 12.77 2.46
C GLY A 192 12.79 11.89 2.25
N GLN A 193 12.68 10.85 1.42
CA GLN A 193 13.82 9.96 1.09
C GLN A 193 14.93 10.66 0.30
N ILE A 194 14.62 11.69 -0.51
CA ILE A 194 15.63 12.43 -1.26
C ILE A 194 16.61 13.10 -0.30
N ALA A 195 16.10 13.84 0.69
CA ALA A 195 16.92 14.51 1.70
C ALA A 195 17.75 13.51 2.54
N ASP A 196 17.13 12.43 3.00
CA ASP A 196 17.82 11.39 3.79
C ASP A 196 18.92 10.69 2.95
N THR A 197 18.64 10.40 1.69
CA THR A 197 19.62 9.80 0.77
C THR A 197 20.76 10.74 0.45
N ALA A 198 20.48 12.04 0.25
CA ALA A 198 21.47 13.08 0.02
C ALA A 198 22.48 13.13 1.19
N LYS A 199 21.96 13.14 2.42
CA LYS A 199 22.76 13.08 3.63
C LYS A 199 23.56 11.78 3.74
N ALA A 200 22.94 10.63 3.57
CA ALA A 200 23.59 9.31 3.72
C ALA A 200 24.69 9.08 2.67
N ARG A 201 24.55 9.65 1.47
CA ARG A 201 25.50 9.50 0.36
C ARG A 201 26.43 10.68 0.15
N ASN A 202 26.29 11.77 0.93
CA ASN A 202 27.02 13.04 0.77
C ASN A 202 26.89 13.57 -0.66
N MET A 203 25.65 13.68 -1.15
CA MET A 203 25.28 14.17 -2.50
C MET A 203 24.32 15.36 -2.39
N SER A 204 24.15 16.15 -3.47
CA SER A 204 23.06 17.10 -3.56
C SER A 204 21.71 16.37 -3.76
N GLU A 205 20.59 17.00 -3.40
CA GLU A 205 19.25 16.43 -3.66
C GLU A 205 19.00 16.27 -5.16
N GLU A 206 19.48 17.19 -6.00
CA GLU A 206 19.37 17.11 -7.46
C GLU A 206 20.12 15.90 -8.01
N ASP A 207 21.34 15.65 -7.53
CA ASP A 207 22.13 14.45 -7.91
C ASP A 207 21.45 13.18 -7.42
N VAL A 208 20.81 13.19 -6.25
CA VAL A 208 20.04 12.02 -5.77
C VAL A 208 18.87 11.72 -6.72
N VAL A 209 18.14 12.71 -7.16
CA VAL A 209 17.03 12.50 -8.11
C VAL A 209 17.56 11.93 -9.43
N THR A 210 18.59 12.50 -10.00
CA THR A 210 19.09 12.13 -11.33
C THR A 210 19.92 10.85 -11.32
N GLU A 211 20.88 10.71 -10.37
CA GLU A 211 21.89 9.68 -10.35
C GLU A 211 21.51 8.46 -9.47
N VAL A 212 20.49 8.59 -8.62
CA VAL A 212 20.04 7.50 -7.75
C VAL A 212 18.62 7.07 -8.11
N ILE A 213 17.66 8.00 -8.03
CA ILE A 213 16.24 7.69 -8.16
C ILE A 213 15.88 7.38 -9.62
N LEU A 214 15.98 8.37 -10.50
CA LEU A 214 15.62 8.19 -11.90
C LEU A 214 16.63 7.37 -12.69
N LYS A 215 17.86 7.23 -12.21
CA LYS A 215 18.83 6.33 -12.81
C LYS A 215 18.39 4.86 -12.70
N ALA A 216 17.79 4.48 -11.57
CA ALA A 216 17.27 3.13 -11.37
C ALA A 216 16.13 2.77 -12.33
N GLN A 217 15.34 3.77 -12.77
CA GLN A 217 14.23 3.58 -13.70
C GLN A 217 14.65 3.88 -15.15
N PRO A 218 14.76 2.89 -16.05
CA PRO A 218 15.12 3.10 -17.45
C PRO A 218 14.27 4.16 -18.17
N THR A 219 12.99 4.27 -17.85
CA THR A 219 12.10 5.31 -18.42
C THR A 219 12.45 6.75 -18.01
N LYS A 220 13.31 6.94 -16.98
CA LYS A 220 13.69 8.24 -16.42
C LYS A 220 12.51 9.12 -15.97
N GLN A 221 11.41 8.49 -15.58
CA GLN A 221 10.19 9.17 -15.14
C GLN A 221 9.70 8.56 -13.83
N PHE A 222 9.12 9.39 -12.97
CA PHE A 222 8.38 8.89 -11.81
C PHE A 222 7.12 8.15 -12.24
N VAL A 223 6.82 7.06 -11.55
CA VAL A 223 5.51 6.41 -11.67
C VAL A 223 4.44 7.35 -11.14
N GLN A 224 3.34 7.48 -11.87
CA GLN A 224 2.24 8.35 -11.45
C GLN A 224 1.27 7.59 -10.54
N VAL A 225 0.76 8.28 -9.51
CA VAL A 225 -0.23 7.72 -8.57
C VAL A 225 -1.45 7.16 -9.30
N GLY A 226 -1.93 7.87 -10.33
CA GLY A 226 -3.07 7.43 -11.14
C GLY A 226 -2.86 6.10 -11.88
N GLN A 227 -1.61 5.79 -12.27
CA GLN A 227 -1.30 4.50 -12.90
C GLN A 227 -1.44 3.34 -11.91
N ILE A 228 -0.95 3.54 -10.68
CA ILE A 228 -1.08 2.55 -9.59
C ILE A 228 -2.56 2.36 -9.23
N ALA A 229 -3.31 3.44 -9.11
CA ALA A 229 -4.73 3.42 -8.79
C ALA A 229 -5.55 2.69 -9.89
N ALA A 230 -5.24 2.90 -11.16
CA ALA A 230 -5.87 2.19 -12.28
C ALA A 230 -5.60 0.68 -12.23
N LEU A 231 -4.35 0.28 -11.94
CA LEU A 231 -4.02 -1.15 -11.80
C LEU A 231 -4.71 -1.77 -10.58
N ALA A 232 -4.78 -1.05 -9.45
CA ALA A 232 -5.51 -1.53 -8.27
C ALA A 232 -7.00 -1.73 -8.57
N LEU A 233 -7.64 -0.80 -9.27
CA LEU A 233 -9.03 -0.94 -9.70
C LEU A 233 -9.22 -2.13 -10.65
N TYR A 234 -8.32 -2.32 -11.62
CA TYR A 234 -8.36 -3.48 -12.51
C TYR A 234 -8.25 -4.80 -11.73
N LEU A 235 -7.29 -4.91 -10.81
CA LEU A 235 -7.09 -6.11 -9.98
C LEU A 235 -8.28 -6.41 -9.04
N SER A 236 -9.11 -5.41 -8.75
CA SER A 236 -10.34 -5.59 -7.96
C SER A 236 -11.52 -6.13 -8.76
N SER A 237 -11.41 -6.16 -10.08
CA SER A 237 -12.48 -6.53 -11.01
C SER A 237 -12.58 -8.04 -11.24
N GLU A 238 -13.68 -8.48 -11.86
CA GLU A 238 -13.85 -9.86 -12.31
C GLU A 238 -12.92 -10.24 -13.47
N GLN A 239 -12.50 -9.25 -14.28
CA GLN A 239 -11.57 -9.46 -15.39
C GLN A 239 -10.19 -9.92 -14.91
N ALA A 240 -9.84 -9.62 -13.64
CA ALA A 240 -8.60 -10.04 -13.00
C ALA A 240 -8.74 -11.30 -12.13
N ALA A 241 -9.86 -12.03 -12.19
CA ALA A 241 -10.16 -13.16 -11.29
C ALA A 241 -9.15 -14.33 -11.38
N GLN A 242 -8.37 -14.42 -12.47
CA GLN A 242 -7.31 -15.42 -12.63
C GLN A 242 -5.89 -14.87 -12.34
N ILE A 243 -5.79 -13.62 -11.91
CA ILE A 243 -4.51 -13.04 -11.48
C ILE A 243 -4.45 -13.16 -9.95
N THR A 244 -3.64 -14.10 -9.45
CA THR A 244 -3.43 -14.29 -8.01
C THR A 244 -2.00 -14.73 -7.71
N GLY A 245 -1.43 -14.29 -6.60
CA GLY A 245 -0.04 -14.56 -6.20
C GLY A 245 1.00 -13.77 -7.00
N ALA A 246 0.58 -12.83 -7.85
CA ALA A 246 1.45 -12.08 -8.72
C ALA A 246 2.12 -10.90 -7.98
N ALA A 247 3.40 -10.68 -8.32
CA ALA A 247 4.10 -9.42 -8.06
C ALA A 247 4.17 -8.65 -9.38
N LEU A 248 3.51 -7.51 -9.46
CA LEU A 248 3.32 -6.74 -10.68
C LEU A 248 4.21 -5.48 -10.66
N PRO A 249 5.37 -5.50 -11.33
CA PRO A 249 6.25 -4.33 -11.41
C PRO A 249 5.56 -3.17 -12.14
N MET A 250 5.65 -1.98 -11.56
CA MET A 250 5.29 -0.71 -12.18
C MET A 250 6.42 0.28 -11.87
N ASP A 251 7.59 0.05 -12.46
CA ASP A 251 8.87 0.58 -12.02
C ASP A 251 9.73 1.19 -13.14
N GLY A 252 9.13 1.45 -14.29
CA GLY A 252 9.81 2.01 -15.44
C GLY A 252 10.93 1.12 -16.00
N GLY A 253 10.85 -0.20 -15.77
CA GLY A 253 11.81 -1.19 -16.23
C GLY A 253 12.98 -1.44 -15.27
N TRP A 254 12.94 -0.90 -14.05
CA TRP A 254 14.01 -1.07 -13.06
C TRP A 254 14.32 -2.53 -12.78
N THR A 255 13.33 -3.38 -12.58
CA THR A 255 13.52 -4.80 -12.23
C THR A 255 13.57 -5.74 -13.43
N ALA A 256 13.60 -5.23 -14.66
CA ALA A 256 13.70 -6.02 -15.89
C ALA A 256 15.14 -6.30 -16.34
N GLN A 257 16.14 -5.83 -15.60
CA GLN A 257 17.58 -5.93 -15.91
C GLN A 257 18.38 -6.65 -14.81
#